data_801b70ad3e91bc1ff91d297e9c39d756
#
_entry.id   801b70ad3e91bc1ff91d297e9c39d756
#
_cell.length_a   1.000
_cell.length_b   1.000
_cell.length_c   1.000
_cell.angle_alpha   90.00
_cell.angle_beta   90.00
_cell.angle_gamma   90.00
#
_symmetry.space_group_name_H-M   'P 1'
#
loop_
_entity.id
_entity.type
_entity.pdbx_description
1 polymer ?
#
loop_
_entity_poly.entity_id
_entity_poly.type
_entity_poly.pdbx_seq_one_letter_code
_entity_poly.pdbx_strand_id
1 'polypeptide(L)'
;MKKFTLILSLLIPIFLFSCKKESSPYYKIKNIENLIYETIRDYRVGEGENGPFVHQYFVAGEAQVYSYKMANGVEDVNTDGLDVHWDALLDKYYFYNLNALVLKTTSTDPDEILDELLLLPEGEATLLEDVTQCGVGVEADTEGNNYITVLLAKADS
;
A
#
# COMPACT_ATOMS: atom_id res chain seq x y z
N MET A 1 62.63 24.08 39.06
CA MET A 1 61.42 23.23 39.19
C MET A 1 60.41 23.69 38.16
N LYS A 2 60.34 22.93 37.05
CA LYS A 2 59.42 23.26 35.91
C LYS A 2 58.15 22.44 36.08
N LYS A 3 57.00 23.15 36.22
CA LYS A 3 55.70 22.52 36.29
C LYS A 3 55.24 22.20 34.88
N PHE A 4 55.11 20.91 34.59
CA PHE A 4 54.52 20.40 33.36
C PHE A 4 53.00 20.41 33.50
N THR A 5 52.35 21.31 32.78
CA THR A 5 50.88 21.34 32.69
C THR A 5 50.48 20.43 31.55
N LEU A 6 49.89 19.28 31.89
CA LEU A 6 49.37 18.30 30.94
C LEU A 6 47.99 18.79 30.49
N ILE A 7 47.88 19.33 29.28
CA ILE A 7 46.58 19.67 28.67
C ILE A 7 46.02 18.39 28.08
N LEU A 8 45.10 17.77 28.80
CA LEU A 8 44.34 16.64 28.30
C LEU A 8 43.25 17.16 27.35
N SER A 9 43.57 17.11 26.03
CA SER A 9 42.60 17.43 25.00
C SER A 9 41.55 16.31 24.89
N LEU A 10 40.36 16.59 25.41
CA LEU A 10 39.20 15.71 25.34
C LEU A 10 38.63 15.79 23.93
N LEU A 11 39.09 14.89 23.05
CA LEU A 11 38.47 14.67 21.74
C LEU A 11 37.11 14.01 21.94
N ILE A 12 36.07 14.80 21.93
CA ILE A 12 34.68 14.33 21.88
C ILE A 12 34.42 13.91 20.41
N PRO A 13 34.24 12.61 20.10
CA PRO A 13 33.78 12.23 18.79
C PRO A 13 32.33 12.70 18.63
N ILE A 14 32.14 13.71 17.82
CA ILE A 14 30.81 14.12 17.36
C ILE A 14 30.33 12.99 16.44
N PHE A 15 29.60 12.03 17.00
CA PHE A 15 28.79 11.13 16.21
C PHE A 15 27.71 11.97 15.53
N LEU A 16 27.98 12.38 14.31
CA LEU A 16 26.96 12.83 13.39
C LEU A 16 26.06 11.61 13.11
N PHE A 17 25.05 11.44 13.94
CA PHE A 17 23.92 10.62 13.56
C PHE A 17 23.30 11.30 12.34
N SER A 18 23.81 10.92 11.16
CA SER A 18 23.10 11.13 9.92
C SER A 18 21.82 10.33 10.02
N CYS A 19 20.77 10.98 10.49
CA CYS A 19 19.41 10.48 10.40
C CYS A 19 19.12 10.41 8.89
N LYS A 20 19.53 9.33 8.23
CA LYS A 20 18.96 8.98 6.93
C LYS A 20 17.50 8.82 7.21
N LYS A 21 16.71 9.78 6.73
CA LYS A 21 15.29 9.66 6.63
C LYS A 21 15.08 8.47 5.68
N GLU A 22 14.95 7.27 6.25
CA GLU A 22 14.54 6.11 5.48
C GLU A 22 13.16 6.48 4.93
N SER A 23 13.14 6.76 3.63
CA SER A 23 11.86 6.81 2.93
C SER A 23 11.24 5.45 3.14
N SER A 24 10.08 5.42 3.81
CA SER A 24 9.35 4.18 4.03
C SER A 24 9.30 3.41 2.70
N PRO A 25 9.71 2.14 2.64
CA PRO A 25 9.66 1.36 1.41
C PRO A 25 8.24 1.22 0.87
N TYR A 26 7.23 1.50 1.68
CA TYR A 26 5.81 1.42 1.38
C TYR A 26 5.24 2.60 0.57
N TYR A 27 6.03 3.60 0.23
CA TYR A 27 5.52 4.74 -0.56
C TYR A 27 5.94 4.71 -2.03
N LYS A 28 6.60 3.66 -2.47
CA LYS A 28 6.92 3.49 -3.88
C LYS A 28 5.98 2.46 -4.49
N ILE A 29 5.13 2.89 -5.41
CA ILE A 29 4.29 1.98 -6.20
C ILE A 29 5.21 1.05 -7.00
N LYS A 30 5.05 -0.25 -6.79
CA LYS A 30 5.78 -1.30 -7.50
C LYS A 30 5.22 -1.45 -8.92
N ASN A 31 6.02 -1.95 -9.85
CA ASN A 31 5.55 -2.14 -11.23
C ASN A 31 4.31 -3.04 -11.32
N ILE A 32 4.28 -4.14 -10.56
CA ILE A 32 3.14 -5.06 -10.53
C ILE A 32 1.87 -4.38 -9.98
N GLU A 33 2.00 -3.55 -8.96
CA GLU A 33 0.88 -2.79 -8.38
C GLU A 33 0.29 -1.82 -9.40
N ASN A 34 1.14 -1.18 -10.20
CA ASN A 34 0.68 -0.30 -11.27
C ASN A 34 0.01 -1.06 -12.41
N LEU A 35 0.53 -2.22 -12.79
CA LEU A 35 -0.08 -3.06 -13.82
C LEU A 35 -1.46 -3.57 -13.38
N ILE A 36 -1.61 -4.04 -12.15
CA ILE A 36 -2.92 -4.44 -11.60
C ILE A 36 -3.90 -3.26 -11.60
N TYR A 37 -3.46 -2.08 -11.16
CA TYR A 37 -4.27 -0.87 -11.23
C TYR A 37 -4.72 -0.55 -12.66
N GLU A 38 -3.81 -0.61 -13.64
CA GLU A 38 -4.13 -0.35 -15.06
C GLU A 38 -5.17 -1.34 -15.58
N THR A 39 -5.02 -2.62 -15.26
CA THR A 39 -5.98 -3.67 -15.65
C THR A 39 -7.36 -3.43 -15.01
N ILE A 40 -7.42 -3.07 -13.73
CA ILE A 40 -8.69 -2.69 -13.06
C ILE A 40 -9.30 -1.46 -13.71
N ARG A 41 -8.52 -0.43 -14.00
CA ARG A 41 -9.01 0.78 -14.67
C ARG A 41 -9.60 0.46 -16.04
N ASP A 42 -8.93 -0.35 -16.83
CA ASP A 42 -9.35 -0.70 -18.19
C ASP A 42 -10.62 -1.56 -18.15
N TYR A 43 -10.75 -2.45 -17.17
CA TYR A 43 -11.98 -3.18 -16.89
C TYR A 43 -13.14 -2.22 -16.56
N ARG A 44 -12.96 -1.29 -15.62
CA ARG A 44 -13.97 -0.28 -15.25
C ARG A 44 -14.43 0.53 -16.47
N VAL A 45 -13.49 0.97 -17.30
CA VAL A 45 -13.81 1.70 -18.54
C VAL A 45 -14.62 0.82 -19.50
N GLY A 46 -14.28 -0.47 -19.61
CA GLY A 46 -15.03 -1.44 -20.42
C GLY A 46 -16.48 -1.62 -19.95
N GLU A 47 -16.73 -1.54 -18.65
CA GLU A 47 -18.06 -1.61 -18.03
C GLU A 47 -18.80 -0.26 -18.01
N GLY A 48 -18.20 0.80 -18.53
CA GLY A 48 -18.84 2.11 -18.66
C GLY A 48 -18.50 3.13 -17.58
N GLU A 49 -17.64 2.77 -16.63
CA GLU A 49 -17.14 3.65 -15.57
C GLU A 49 -16.04 4.56 -16.11
N ASN A 50 -16.44 5.69 -16.73
CA ASN A 50 -15.52 6.62 -17.41
C ASN A 50 -15.11 7.82 -16.55
N GLY A 51 -15.41 7.81 -15.24
CA GLY A 51 -15.02 8.86 -14.30
C GLY A 51 -13.53 8.88 -14.02
N PRO A 52 -13.02 9.92 -13.33
CA PRO A 52 -11.64 9.95 -12.91
C PRO A 52 -11.35 8.78 -11.97
N PHE A 53 -10.29 8.03 -12.26
CA PHE A 53 -9.84 6.92 -11.43
C PHE A 53 -8.32 6.95 -11.39
N VAL A 54 -7.75 7.21 -10.23
CA VAL A 54 -6.32 7.51 -10.07
C VAL A 54 -5.66 6.50 -9.13
N HIS A 55 -4.50 5.98 -9.52
CA HIS A 55 -3.65 5.21 -8.62
C HIS A 55 -3.05 6.16 -7.57
N GLN A 56 -3.72 6.27 -6.42
CA GLN A 56 -3.37 7.25 -5.41
C GLN A 56 -2.28 6.70 -4.49
N TYR A 57 -1.21 7.41 -4.43
CA TYR A 57 -0.02 7.09 -3.68
C TYR A 57 -0.23 6.79 -2.18
N PHE A 58 -1.08 7.57 -1.49
CA PHE A 58 -1.37 7.31 -0.08
C PHE A 58 -2.25 6.08 0.13
N VAL A 59 -3.21 5.87 -0.76
CA VAL A 59 -4.08 4.68 -0.74
C VAL A 59 -3.25 3.43 -1.03
N ALA A 60 -2.33 3.50 -1.99
CA ALA A 60 -1.39 2.42 -2.29
C ALA A 60 -0.47 2.10 -1.10
N GLY A 61 -0.02 3.13 -0.37
CA GLY A 61 0.80 2.94 0.84
C GLY A 61 0.09 2.12 1.92
N GLU A 62 -1.19 2.43 2.20
CA GLU A 62 -2.00 1.66 3.15
C GLU A 62 -2.26 0.24 2.65
N ALA A 63 -2.55 0.07 1.35
CA ALA A 63 -2.70 -1.25 0.73
C ALA A 63 -1.42 -2.10 0.85
N GLN A 64 -0.25 -1.51 0.62
CA GLN A 64 1.05 -2.20 0.76
C GLN A 64 1.29 -2.66 2.20
N VAL A 65 0.98 -1.81 3.20
CA VAL A 65 1.12 -2.18 4.61
C VAL A 65 0.22 -3.35 4.96
N TYR A 66 -1.02 -3.37 4.45
CA TYR A 66 -1.94 -4.46 4.73
C TYR A 66 -1.50 -5.76 4.05
N SER A 67 -1.10 -5.71 2.78
CA SER A 67 -0.53 -6.87 2.07
C SER A 67 0.70 -7.43 2.78
N TYR A 68 1.58 -6.57 3.30
CA TYR A 68 2.73 -6.98 4.10
C TYR A 68 2.32 -7.71 5.39
N LYS A 69 1.30 -7.22 6.09
CA LYS A 69 0.81 -7.87 7.31
C LYS A 69 0.25 -9.27 7.01
N MET A 70 -0.53 -9.42 5.94
CA MET A 70 -1.05 -10.72 5.50
C MET A 70 0.07 -11.68 5.10
N ALA A 71 1.04 -11.24 4.31
CA ALA A 71 2.18 -12.06 3.87
C ALA A 71 3.06 -12.55 5.03
N ASN A 72 3.09 -11.81 6.14
CA ASN A 72 3.83 -12.17 7.35
C ASN A 72 2.96 -12.85 8.44
N GLY A 73 1.71 -13.18 8.14
CA GLY A 73 0.80 -13.86 9.06
C GLY A 73 0.38 -13.02 10.27
N VAL A 74 0.45 -11.69 10.16
CA VAL A 74 -0.01 -10.74 11.19
C VAL A 74 -1.51 -10.50 11.08
N GLU A 75 -2.02 -10.52 9.86
CA GLU A 75 -3.45 -10.42 9.53
C GLU A 75 -3.86 -11.62 8.67
N ASP A 76 -5.11 -12.01 8.78
CA ASP A 76 -5.74 -13.04 7.92
C ASP A 76 -6.07 -12.45 6.53
N VAL A 77 -6.30 -13.33 5.55
CA VAL A 77 -6.70 -12.91 4.18
C VAL A 77 -8.19 -12.58 4.18
N ASN A 78 -8.53 -11.44 4.74
CA ASN A 78 -9.87 -10.86 4.77
C ASN A 78 -9.76 -9.34 4.94
N THR A 79 -10.87 -8.65 5.12
CA THR A 79 -10.91 -7.18 5.27
C THR A 79 -11.07 -6.72 6.73
N ASP A 80 -11.13 -7.63 7.69
CA ASP A 80 -11.48 -7.30 9.08
C ASP A 80 -10.44 -6.42 9.78
N GLY A 81 -9.16 -6.53 9.40
CA GLY A 81 -8.06 -5.74 9.95
C GLY A 81 -7.86 -4.36 9.31
N LEU A 82 -8.74 -3.93 8.40
CA LEU A 82 -8.56 -2.68 7.65
C LEU A 82 -8.96 -1.40 8.40
N ASP A 83 -9.63 -1.49 9.55
CA ASP A 83 -10.14 -0.33 10.29
C ASP A 83 -9.07 0.75 10.54
N VAL A 84 -7.86 0.35 10.96
CA VAL A 84 -6.75 1.27 11.20
C VAL A 84 -6.30 1.99 9.93
N HIS A 85 -6.39 1.31 8.78
CA HIS A 85 -6.04 1.85 7.46
C HIS A 85 -7.12 2.81 6.96
N TRP A 86 -8.41 2.48 7.24
CA TRP A 86 -9.54 3.35 6.96
C TRP A 86 -9.45 4.65 7.76
N ASP A 87 -9.17 4.57 9.06
CA ASP A 87 -8.99 5.75 9.92
C ASP A 87 -7.88 6.65 9.39
N ALA A 88 -6.76 6.09 8.93
CA ALA A 88 -5.67 6.85 8.34
C ALA A 88 -6.08 7.57 7.06
N LEU A 89 -6.89 6.94 6.21
CA LEU A 89 -7.39 7.54 4.96
C LEU A 89 -8.47 8.59 5.20
N LEU A 90 -9.38 8.35 6.16
CA LEU A 90 -10.43 9.29 6.53
C LEU A 90 -9.86 10.54 7.22
N ASP A 91 -9.03 10.35 8.24
CA ASP A 91 -8.57 11.45 9.11
C ASP A 91 -7.49 12.32 8.46
N LYS A 92 -6.59 11.70 7.68
CA LYS A 92 -5.46 12.42 7.09
C LYS A 92 -5.71 12.95 5.69
N TYR A 93 -6.53 12.25 4.91
CA TYR A 93 -6.67 12.51 3.48
C TYR A 93 -8.09 12.84 3.05
N TYR A 94 -9.05 12.82 3.99
CA TYR A 94 -10.45 13.15 3.74
C TYR A 94 -11.09 12.31 2.63
N PHE A 95 -10.66 11.04 2.52
CA PHE A 95 -11.28 10.08 1.63
C PHE A 95 -12.55 9.50 2.29
N TYR A 96 -13.55 9.20 1.49
CA TYR A 96 -14.79 8.57 1.92
C TYR A 96 -15.20 7.48 0.91
N ASN A 97 -16.30 6.78 1.15
CA ASN A 97 -16.74 5.63 0.37
C ASN A 97 -15.60 4.62 0.17
N LEU A 98 -15.12 4.09 1.32
CA LEU A 98 -13.98 3.19 1.36
C LEU A 98 -14.43 1.75 1.15
N ASN A 99 -13.82 1.07 0.18
CA ASN A 99 -14.05 -0.33 -0.12
C ASN A 99 -12.73 -1.05 -0.36
N ALA A 100 -12.73 -2.37 -0.18
CA ALA A 100 -11.51 -3.16 -0.34
C ALA A 100 -11.81 -4.55 -0.89
N LEU A 101 -10.82 -5.06 -1.64
CA LEU A 101 -10.70 -6.48 -1.97
C LEU A 101 -9.34 -6.97 -1.52
N VAL A 102 -9.30 -8.17 -0.97
CA VAL A 102 -8.05 -8.87 -0.61
C VAL A 102 -8.02 -10.24 -1.25
N LEU A 103 -6.85 -10.62 -1.74
CA LEU A 103 -6.65 -11.87 -2.46
C LEU A 103 -5.31 -12.48 -2.07
N LYS A 104 -5.29 -13.82 -1.92
CA LYS A 104 -4.06 -14.62 -1.90
C LYS A 104 -4.01 -15.46 -3.17
N THR A 105 -2.96 -15.30 -3.97
CA THR A 105 -2.78 -15.99 -5.23
C THR A 105 -1.31 -16.36 -5.46
N THR A 106 -1.05 -17.29 -6.36
CA THR A 106 0.30 -17.54 -6.88
C THR A 106 0.57 -16.81 -8.18
N SER A 107 -0.45 -16.19 -8.79
CA SER A 107 -0.31 -15.48 -10.05
C SER A 107 0.47 -14.18 -9.89
N THR A 108 1.22 -13.82 -10.91
CA THR A 108 1.86 -12.51 -11.13
C THR A 108 1.36 -11.85 -12.39
N ASP A 109 0.37 -12.45 -13.06
CA ASP A 109 -0.27 -11.91 -14.25
C ASP A 109 -1.44 -11.00 -13.83
N PRO A 110 -1.44 -9.70 -14.20
CA PRO A 110 -2.49 -8.78 -13.80
C PRO A 110 -3.89 -9.16 -14.29
N ASP A 111 -4.00 -9.81 -15.46
CA ASP A 111 -5.29 -10.23 -16.03
C ASP A 111 -5.85 -11.42 -15.24
N GLU A 112 -5.02 -12.42 -14.89
CA GLU A 112 -5.41 -13.52 -14.01
C GLU A 112 -5.80 -13.01 -12.63
N ILE A 113 -5.05 -12.05 -12.09
CA ILE A 113 -5.35 -11.43 -10.78
C ILE A 113 -6.71 -10.72 -10.83
N LEU A 114 -7.03 -9.99 -11.90
CA LEU A 114 -8.34 -9.38 -12.08
C LEU A 114 -9.45 -10.43 -12.11
N ASP A 115 -9.26 -11.51 -12.86
CA ASP A 115 -10.23 -12.62 -12.94
C ASP A 115 -10.51 -13.21 -11.55
N GLU A 116 -9.45 -13.43 -10.75
CA GLU A 116 -9.59 -13.90 -9.36
C GLU A 116 -10.28 -12.88 -8.44
N LEU A 117 -9.99 -11.58 -8.59
CA LEU A 117 -10.68 -10.52 -7.84
C LEU A 117 -12.17 -10.47 -8.17
N LEU A 118 -12.55 -10.65 -9.43
CA LEU A 118 -13.94 -10.70 -9.87
C LEU A 118 -14.70 -11.92 -9.32
N LEU A 119 -14.00 -13.01 -8.99
CA LEU A 119 -14.59 -14.21 -8.38
C LEU A 119 -14.81 -14.08 -6.87
N LEU A 120 -14.25 -13.06 -6.23
CA LEU A 120 -14.49 -12.80 -4.79
C LEU A 120 -15.96 -12.43 -4.55
N PRO A 121 -16.51 -12.73 -3.36
CA PRO A 121 -17.79 -12.20 -2.98
C PRO A 121 -17.82 -10.68 -3.16
N GLU A 122 -18.82 -10.15 -3.87
CA GLU A 122 -18.95 -8.72 -4.19
C GLU A 122 -17.79 -8.11 -4.99
N GLY A 123 -16.88 -8.93 -5.56
CA GLY A 123 -15.69 -8.46 -6.27
C GLY A 123 -16.02 -7.51 -7.41
N GLU A 124 -16.92 -7.90 -8.31
CA GLU A 124 -17.39 -7.05 -9.42
C GLU A 124 -18.08 -5.78 -8.90
N ALA A 125 -19.01 -5.92 -7.95
CA ALA A 125 -19.73 -4.79 -7.39
C ALA A 125 -18.79 -3.77 -6.73
N THR A 126 -17.78 -4.26 -5.99
CA THR A 126 -16.76 -3.43 -5.35
C THR A 126 -15.88 -2.71 -6.38
N LEU A 127 -15.45 -3.41 -7.43
CA LEU A 127 -14.61 -2.79 -8.47
C LEU A 127 -15.37 -1.74 -9.31
N LEU A 128 -16.70 -1.82 -9.41
CA LEU A 128 -17.54 -0.89 -10.15
C LEU A 128 -18.20 0.21 -9.28
N GLU A 129 -17.83 0.28 -8.02
CA GLU A 129 -18.30 1.35 -7.12
C GLU A 129 -17.94 2.76 -7.62
N ASP A 130 -18.75 3.76 -7.22
CA ASP A 130 -18.49 5.18 -7.51
C ASP A 130 -17.32 5.70 -6.65
N VAL A 131 -16.11 5.40 -7.09
CA VAL A 131 -14.85 5.78 -6.47
C VAL A 131 -13.93 6.47 -7.47
N THR A 132 -13.03 7.31 -6.97
CA THR A 132 -12.09 8.09 -7.80
C THR A 132 -10.63 7.77 -7.52
N GLN A 133 -10.37 7.05 -6.45
CA GLN A 133 -9.01 6.71 -5.99
C GLN A 133 -8.88 5.20 -5.83
N CYS A 134 -7.72 4.67 -6.21
CA CYS A 134 -7.36 3.29 -6.04
C CYS A 134 -5.96 3.20 -5.45
N GLY A 135 -5.73 2.24 -4.58
CA GLY A 135 -4.41 1.84 -4.13
C GLY A 135 -4.28 0.33 -4.22
N VAL A 136 -3.20 -0.12 -4.81
CA VAL A 136 -2.88 -1.55 -4.89
C VAL A 136 -1.62 -1.81 -4.08
N GLY A 137 -1.66 -2.82 -3.22
CA GLY A 137 -0.52 -3.37 -2.51
C GLY A 137 -0.31 -4.83 -2.89
N VAL A 138 0.93 -5.21 -3.11
CA VAL A 138 1.34 -6.60 -3.39
C VAL A 138 2.55 -6.97 -2.55
N GLU A 139 2.46 -8.04 -1.80
CA GLU A 139 3.57 -8.60 -1.04
C GLU A 139 3.59 -10.12 -1.16
N ALA A 140 4.80 -10.68 -1.30
CA ALA A 140 4.97 -12.12 -1.41
C ALA A 140 5.45 -12.74 -0.09
N ASP A 141 4.95 -13.94 0.24
CA ASP A 141 5.53 -14.74 1.31
C ASP A 141 6.74 -15.55 0.82
N THR A 142 7.35 -16.31 1.73
CA THR A 142 8.50 -17.17 1.42
C THR A 142 8.15 -18.42 0.62
N GLU A 143 6.86 -18.71 0.46
CA GLU A 143 6.35 -19.86 -0.29
C GLU A 143 5.99 -19.49 -1.73
N GLY A 144 6.07 -18.20 -2.08
CA GLY A 144 5.76 -17.69 -3.41
C GLY A 144 4.29 -17.33 -3.62
N ASN A 145 3.49 -17.23 -2.54
CA ASN A 145 2.16 -16.68 -2.63
C ASN A 145 2.23 -15.14 -2.60
N ASN A 146 1.45 -14.50 -3.43
CA ASN A 146 1.23 -13.06 -3.43
C ASN A 146 -0.02 -12.72 -2.62
N TYR A 147 0.10 -11.75 -1.74
CA TYR A 147 -1.00 -11.17 -0.98
C TYR A 147 -1.28 -9.81 -1.56
N ILE A 148 -2.49 -9.64 -2.05
CA ILE A 148 -2.91 -8.47 -2.81
C ILE A 148 -4.01 -7.76 -2.04
N THR A 149 -3.87 -6.46 -1.88
CA THR A 149 -4.89 -5.57 -1.34
C THR A 149 -5.22 -4.51 -2.37
N VAL A 150 -6.48 -4.40 -2.73
CA VAL A 150 -7.02 -3.30 -3.53
C VAL A 150 -7.88 -2.45 -2.61
N LEU A 151 -7.47 -1.21 -2.37
CA LEU A 151 -8.25 -0.23 -1.63
C LEU A 151 -8.86 0.78 -2.61
N LEU A 152 -10.13 1.03 -2.45
CA LEU A 152 -10.91 1.96 -3.26
C LEU A 152 -11.46 3.06 -2.39
N ALA A 153 -11.41 4.29 -2.86
CA ALA A 153 -11.88 5.44 -2.11
C ALA A 153 -12.43 6.54 -3.05
N LYS A 154 -13.26 7.41 -2.50
CA LYS A 154 -13.68 8.64 -3.17
C LYS A 154 -13.05 9.82 -2.45
N ALA A 155 -12.41 10.72 -3.21
CA ALA A 155 -11.93 12.00 -2.68
C ALA A 155 -13.06 13.04 -2.70
N ASP A 156 -13.08 13.92 -1.71
CA ASP A 156 -13.90 15.14 -1.77
C ASP A 156 -13.42 16.01 -2.94
N SER A 157 -14.36 16.46 -3.76
CA SER A 157 -14.14 17.31 -4.94
C SER A 157 -14.05 18.78 -4.58
#